data_352ab147ab29acb35947e70de7630b9e
#
_entry.id   352ab147ab29acb35947e70de7630b9e
#
_cell.length_a   1.000
_cell.length_b   1.000
_cell.length_c   1.000
_cell.angle_alpha   90.00
_cell.angle_beta   90.00
_cell.angle_gamma   90.00
#
_symmetry.space_group_name_H-M   'P 1'
#
loop_
_entity.id
_entity.type
_entity.pdbx_description
1 polymer ?
#
loop_
_entity_poly.entity_id
_entity_poly.type
_entity_poly.pdbx_seq_one_letter_code
_entity_poly.pdbx_strand_id
1 'polypeptide(L)'
;LADENGFVIVRDVLYDYFGNAEKVIIPDSVTKIGEWAFYGCKSLKEIIIPDSVTEIGEGAFGGCKSLKEITIPDSVKEIGEGAFKECKSLKEIIIPDSVKEIGEDAFRGCKKLADENGFVIVKNVLYNYYGNAKKVIIPNSVKKIGEWAFSFCESLEKITIPDSVTEIGGGAFYECKSLQEITIPDSVTEIGDDAFDGCESLEKIIIPDSVTKIGNYAFDGCEDLVIKAPENSYAQKYAEENNIKSETV
;
A
#
# COMPACT_ATOMS: atom_id res chain seq x y z
N LEU A 1 0.65 8.55 32.89
CA LEU A 1 1.32 7.37 33.44
C LEU A 1 0.53 6.14 33.00
N ALA A 2 1.21 5.07 32.62
CA ALA A 2 0.57 3.81 32.27
C ALA A 2 -0.10 3.20 33.52
N ASP A 3 -1.19 2.45 33.28
CA ASP A 3 -1.83 1.64 34.32
C ASP A 3 -0.98 0.38 34.64
N GLU A 4 -1.48 -0.48 35.53
CA GLU A 4 -0.79 -1.72 35.92
C GLU A 4 -0.63 -2.73 34.81
N ASN A 5 -1.43 -2.62 33.73
CA ASN A 5 -1.37 -3.45 32.52
C ASN A 5 -0.49 -2.83 31.42
N GLY A 6 0.02 -1.62 31.62
CA GLY A 6 0.88 -0.90 30.69
C GLY A 6 0.15 0.00 29.71
N PHE A 7 -1.17 0.20 29.85
CA PHE A 7 -1.94 1.10 28.97
C PHE A 7 -1.88 2.56 29.42
N VAL A 8 -1.75 3.45 28.46
CA VAL A 8 -1.97 4.89 28.63
C VAL A 8 -3.28 5.27 27.97
N ILE A 9 -4.34 5.34 28.76
CA ILE A 9 -5.69 5.68 28.28
C ILE A 9 -6.10 7.02 28.86
N VAL A 10 -6.53 7.96 27.99
CA VAL A 10 -7.06 9.26 28.39
C VAL A 10 -8.33 9.54 27.59
N ARG A 11 -9.44 9.79 28.27
CA ARG A 11 -10.74 10.08 27.65
C ARG A 11 -11.09 9.06 26.54
N ASP A 12 -11.06 7.79 26.91
CA ASP A 12 -11.42 6.65 26.05
C ASP A 12 -10.49 6.41 24.84
N VAL A 13 -9.41 7.17 24.70
CA VAL A 13 -8.38 6.99 23.68
C VAL A 13 -7.19 6.26 24.31
N LEU A 14 -6.75 5.19 23.68
CA LEU A 14 -5.53 4.49 24.03
C LEU A 14 -4.37 5.15 23.25
N TYR A 15 -3.51 5.86 23.97
CA TYR A 15 -2.39 6.61 23.39
C TYR A 15 -1.10 5.82 23.28
N ASP A 16 -0.89 4.86 24.20
CA ASP A 16 0.37 4.11 24.22
C ASP A 16 0.23 2.81 25.03
N TYR A 17 1.09 1.83 24.75
CA TYR A 17 1.19 0.58 25.46
C TYR A 17 2.66 0.24 25.78
N PHE A 18 3.03 0.33 27.05
CA PHE A 18 4.37 0.04 27.57
C PHE A 18 4.58 -1.41 28.04
N GLY A 19 3.57 -2.27 27.85
CA GLY A 19 3.68 -3.68 28.19
C GLY A 19 4.51 -4.47 27.17
N ASN A 20 4.85 -5.69 27.55
CA ASN A 20 5.54 -6.64 26.68
C ASN A 20 4.83 -7.99 26.57
N ALA A 21 3.52 -8.02 26.87
CA ALA A 21 2.71 -9.23 26.84
C ALA A 21 2.61 -9.80 25.42
N GLU A 22 2.60 -11.12 25.31
CA GLU A 22 2.35 -11.82 24.05
C GLU A 22 0.88 -11.75 23.61
N LYS A 23 -0.01 -11.64 24.57
CA LYS A 23 -1.46 -11.47 24.37
C LYS A 23 -1.96 -10.26 25.12
N VAL A 24 -2.69 -9.39 24.44
CA VAL A 24 -3.27 -8.17 24.98
C VAL A 24 -4.78 -8.17 24.76
N ILE A 25 -5.53 -7.75 25.77
CA ILE A 25 -6.96 -7.48 25.69
C ILE A 25 -7.14 -6.00 25.96
N ILE A 26 -7.60 -5.25 24.97
CA ILE A 26 -7.89 -3.82 25.11
C ILE A 26 -9.15 -3.68 25.97
N PRO A 27 -9.17 -2.79 26.98
CA PRO A 27 -10.35 -2.56 27.81
C PRO A 27 -11.56 -2.03 27.02
N ASP A 28 -12.77 -2.45 27.39
CA ASP A 28 -14.03 -2.01 26.76
C ASP A 28 -14.31 -0.50 26.89
N SER A 29 -13.58 0.20 27.75
CA SER A 29 -13.63 1.66 27.85
C SER A 29 -12.95 2.39 26.71
N VAL A 30 -12.15 1.70 25.88
CA VAL A 30 -11.42 2.29 24.75
C VAL A 30 -12.35 2.40 23.54
N THR A 31 -12.47 3.61 23.00
CA THR A 31 -13.26 3.88 21.79
C THR A 31 -12.38 4.17 20.57
N LYS A 32 -11.11 4.52 20.80
CA LYS A 32 -10.11 4.77 19.74
C LYS A 32 -8.75 4.22 20.16
N ILE A 33 -8.11 3.51 19.22
CA ILE A 33 -6.68 3.19 19.33
C ILE A 33 -5.93 4.33 18.66
N GLY A 34 -5.15 5.07 19.44
CA GLY A 34 -4.41 6.25 18.99
C GLY A 34 -3.27 5.93 18.02
N GLU A 35 -2.70 6.98 17.46
CA GLU A 35 -1.53 6.89 16.59
C GLU A 35 -0.37 6.23 17.35
N TRP A 36 0.31 5.26 16.72
CA TRP A 36 1.49 4.56 17.24
C TRP A 36 1.29 3.80 18.56
N ALA A 37 0.05 3.62 19.04
CA ALA A 37 -0.27 3.11 20.38
C ALA A 37 0.39 1.75 20.72
N PHE A 38 0.58 0.86 19.76
CA PHE A 38 1.30 -0.42 19.91
C PHE A 38 2.55 -0.48 19.02
N TYR A 39 3.07 0.68 18.58
CA TYR A 39 4.18 0.68 17.64
C TYR A 39 5.40 -0.07 18.19
N GLY A 40 5.91 -1.00 17.41
CA GLY A 40 7.09 -1.77 17.76
C GLY A 40 6.90 -2.77 18.91
N CYS A 41 5.68 -3.10 19.31
CA CYS A 41 5.39 -4.15 20.28
C CYS A 41 5.78 -5.53 19.75
N LYS A 42 7.10 -5.81 19.73
CA LYS A 42 7.70 -6.99 19.09
C LYS A 42 7.27 -8.32 19.71
N SER A 43 6.86 -8.32 20.98
CA SER A 43 6.40 -9.53 21.69
C SER A 43 4.94 -9.87 21.43
N LEU A 44 4.14 -8.90 20.96
CA LEU A 44 2.69 -9.03 20.78
C LEU A 44 2.40 -10.06 19.68
N LYS A 45 1.71 -11.14 20.04
CA LYS A 45 1.33 -12.24 19.13
C LYS A 45 -0.16 -12.26 18.85
N GLU A 46 -0.97 -11.83 19.81
CA GLU A 46 -2.43 -11.81 19.76
C GLU A 46 -2.95 -10.55 20.44
N ILE A 47 -3.96 -9.92 19.85
CA ILE A 47 -4.66 -8.79 20.43
C ILE A 47 -6.15 -8.94 20.22
N ILE A 48 -6.92 -8.62 21.26
CA ILE A 48 -8.38 -8.56 21.23
C ILE A 48 -8.79 -7.10 21.30
N ILE A 49 -9.45 -6.64 20.25
CA ILE A 49 -10.00 -5.29 20.12
C ILE A 49 -11.51 -5.37 20.46
N PRO A 50 -12.00 -4.62 21.45
CA PRO A 50 -13.40 -4.66 21.83
C PRO A 50 -14.30 -3.92 20.82
N ASP A 51 -15.61 -4.24 20.85
CA ASP A 51 -16.61 -3.62 19.98
C ASP A 51 -16.86 -2.12 20.27
N SER A 52 -16.27 -1.59 21.33
CA SER A 52 -16.28 -0.15 21.63
C SER A 52 -15.37 0.67 20.70
N VAL A 53 -14.34 0.03 20.08
CA VAL A 53 -13.37 0.71 19.22
C VAL A 53 -13.98 1.03 17.88
N THR A 54 -13.92 2.30 17.48
CA THR A 54 -14.45 2.80 16.20
C THR A 54 -13.37 3.21 15.21
N GLU A 55 -12.13 3.42 15.69
CA GLU A 55 -11.02 3.91 14.88
C GLU A 55 -9.69 3.28 15.33
N ILE A 56 -8.85 2.93 14.34
CA ILE A 56 -7.46 2.50 14.53
C ILE A 56 -6.58 3.55 13.88
N GLY A 57 -5.79 4.25 14.67
CA GLY A 57 -4.96 5.37 14.25
C GLY A 57 -3.76 4.98 13.39
N GLU A 58 -3.07 6.02 12.89
CA GLU A 58 -1.83 5.90 12.12
C GLU A 58 -0.80 5.05 12.87
N GLY A 59 -0.15 4.13 12.17
CA GLY A 59 0.94 3.30 12.71
C GLY A 59 0.58 2.49 13.95
N ALA A 60 -0.70 2.39 14.35
CA ALA A 60 -1.13 1.88 15.65
C ALA A 60 -0.50 0.53 16.03
N PHE A 61 -0.32 -0.38 15.07
CA PHE A 61 0.35 -1.66 15.24
C PHE A 61 1.62 -1.78 14.40
N GLY A 62 2.15 -0.66 13.90
CA GLY A 62 3.34 -0.66 13.06
C GLY A 62 4.51 -1.36 13.74
N GLY A 63 5.19 -2.26 13.03
CA GLY A 63 6.33 -2.99 13.57
C GLY A 63 6.02 -4.05 14.65
N CYS A 64 4.77 -4.45 14.84
CA CYS A 64 4.37 -5.59 15.67
C CYS A 64 4.79 -6.91 14.99
N LYS A 65 6.10 -7.17 14.96
CA LYS A 65 6.71 -8.24 14.13
C LYS A 65 6.26 -9.65 14.46
N SER A 66 5.72 -9.88 15.66
CA SER A 66 5.25 -11.20 16.12
C SER A 66 3.73 -11.38 16.00
N LEU A 67 2.97 -10.32 15.70
CA LEU A 67 1.51 -10.37 15.55
C LEU A 67 1.17 -11.30 14.37
N LYS A 68 0.34 -12.32 14.64
CA LYS A 68 0.06 -13.38 13.67
C LYS A 68 -1.29 -13.25 13.00
N GLU A 69 -2.27 -12.88 13.76
CA GLU A 69 -3.67 -12.77 13.35
C GLU A 69 -4.33 -11.64 14.14
N ILE A 70 -5.28 -10.98 13.51
CA ILE A 70 -6.07 -9.93 14.13
C ILE A 70 -7.47 -9.90 13.50
N THR A 71 -8.48 -9.73 14.34
CA THR A 71 -9.86 -9.50 13.92
C THR A 71 -10.22 -8.06 14.24
N ILE A 72 -10.64 -7.32 13.22
CA ILE A 72 -11.14 -5.96 13.36
C ILE A 72 -12.65 -6.04 13.65
N PRO A 73 -13.16 -5.46 14.76
CA PRO A 73 -14.59 -5.52 15.07
C PRO A 73 -15.44 -4.67 14.13
N ASP A 74 -16.72 -5.01 14.03
CA ASP A 74 -17.70 -4.33 13.15
C ASP A 74 -17.94 -2.85 13.50
N SER A 75 -17.53 -2.43 14.69
CA SER A 75 -17.58 -1.02 15.12
C SER A 75 -16.59 -0.14 14.42
N VAL A 76 -15.44 -0.67 13.95
CA VAL A 76 -14.37 0.09 13.32
C VAL A 76 -14.81 0.60 11.95
N LYS A 77 -14.58 1.89 11.69
CA LYS A 77 -14.90 2.59 10.44
C LYS A 77 -13.67 2.95 9.64
N GLU A 78 -12.54 3.16 10.32
CA GLU A 78 -11.30 3.66 9.73
C GLU A 78 -10.09 2.92 10.30
N ILE A 79 -9.13 2.64 9.40
CA ILE A 79 -7.80 2.14 9.72
C ILE A 79 -6.80 3.14 9.13
N GLY A 80 -5.98 3.74 9.97
CA GLY A 80 -5.04 4.79 9.60
C GLY A 80 -3.89 4.32 8.73
N GLU A 81 -3.12 5.30 8.24
CA GLU A 81 -1.91 5.08 7.45
C GLU A 81 -0.92 4.19 8.23
N GLY A 82 -0.30 3.25 7.54
CA GLY A 82 0.72 2.38 8.12
C GLY A 82 0.28 1.55 9.34
N ALA A 83 -1.02 1.46 9.64
CA ALA A 83 -1.53 0.89 10.89
C ALA A 83 -0.97 -0.51 11.22
N PHE A 84 -0.68 -1.33 10.21
CA PHE A 84 -0.05 -2.65 10.34
C PHE A 84 1.28 -2.76 9.60
N LYS A 85 1.89 -1.64 9.22
CA LYS A 85 3.18 -1.63 8.51
C LYS A 85 4.23 -2.47 9.24
N GLU A 86 4.98 -3.30 8.48
CA GLU A 86 6.03 -4.17 9.03
C GLU A 86 5.56 -5.23 10.04
N CYS A 87 4.28 -5.59 10.07
CA CYS A 87 3.76 -6.74 10.81
C CYS A 87 4.14 -8.04 10.09
N LYS A 88 5.44 -8.39 10.13
CA LYS A 88 6.06 -9.45 9.28
C LYS A 88 5.49 -10.85 9.49
N SER A 89 4.91 -11.13 10.66
CA SER A 89 4.30 -12.43 10.98
C SER A 89 2.81 -12.49 10.73
N LEU A 90 2.17 -11.36 10.41
CA LEU A 90 0.73 -11.28 10.18
C LEU A 90 0.36 -12.11 8.95
N LYS A 91 -0.35 -13.19 9.16
CA LYS A 91 -0.76 -14.16 8.13
C LYS A 91 -2.26 -14.11 7.82
N GLU A 92 -3.03 -13.52 8.73
CA GLU A 92 -4.49 -13.39 8.59
C GLU A 92 -4.97 -12.10 9.25
N ILE A 93 -5.84 -11.40 8.54
CA ILE A 93 -6.58 -10.25 9.05
C ILE A 93 -8.02 -10.33 8.56
N ILE A 94 -8.98 -10.20 9.48
CA ILE A 94 -10.40 -10.12 9.15
C ILE A 94 -10.80 -8.66 9.28
N ILE A 95 -11.22 -8.06 8.15
CA ILE A 95 -11.66 -6.67 8.07
C ILE A 95 -13.13 -6.64 7.65
N PRO A 96 -14.02 -6.15 8.50
CA PRO A 96 -15.45 -6.12 8.22
C PRO A 96 -15.81 -5.06 7.16
N ASP A 97 -17.02 -5.15 6.62
CA ASP A 97 -17.53 -4.18 5.62
C ASP A 97 -17.83 -2.79 6.20
N SER A 98 -17.85 -2.69 7.52
CA SER A 98 -17.96 -1.41 8.24
C SER A 98 -16.75 -0.50 8.03
N VAL A 99 -15.55 -1.06 7.81
CA VAL A 99 -14.34 -0.30 7.50
C VAL A 99 -14.47 0.30 6.10
N LYS A 100 -14.55 1.61 6.02
CA LYS A 100 -14.71 2.37 4.77
C LYS A 100 -13.39 2.90 4.23
N GLU A 101 -12.47 3.21 5.13
CA GLU A 101 -11.18 3.81 4.79
C GLU A 101 -10.04 3.01 5.40
N ILE A 102 -9.03 2.74 4.58
CA ILE A 102 -7.77 2.13 4.99
C ILE A 102 -6.66 3.00 4.42
N GLY A 103 -5.85 3.55 5.29
CA GLY A 103 -4.76 4.44 4.94
C GLY A 103 -3.69 3.78 4.08
N GLU A 104 -2.90 4.61 3.44
CA GLU A 104 -1.77 4.18 2.64
C GLU A 104 -0.78 3.39 3.48
N ASP A 105 0.02 2.55 2.87
CA ASP A 105 1.01 1.72 3.55
C ASP A 105 0.47 0.82 4.70
N ALA A 106 -0.85 0.76 4.94
CA ALA A 106 -1.42 0.07 6.09
C ALA A 106 -0.92 -1.38 6.26
N PHE A 107 -0.65 -2.08 5.16
CA PHE A 107 -0.13 -3.47 5.18
C PHE A 107 1.25 -3.62 4.54
N ARG A 108 1.96 -2.52 4.32
CA ARG A 108 3.32 -2.58 3.77
C ARG A 108 4.24 -3.37 4.69
N GLY A 109 5.01 -4.29 4.13
CA GLY A 109 5.91 -5.15 4.91
C GLY A 109 5.25 -6.38 5.55
N CYS A 110 3.93 -6.60 5.38
CA CYS A 110 3.21 -7.77 5.90
C CYS A 110 3.41 -9.01 5.03
N LYS A 111 4.65 -9.47 4.89
CA LYS A 111 5.04 -10.54 3.94
C LYS A 111 4.22 -11.84 4.09
N LYS A 112 3.76 -12.18 5.28
CA LYS A 112 3.01 -13.41 5.54
C LYS A 112 1.54 -13.34 5.10
N LEU A 113 1.01 -12.14 4.78
CA LEU A 113 -0.30 -11.97 4.15
C LEU A 113 -0.28 -12.27 2.65
N ALA A 114 0.90 -12.40 2.03
CA ALA A 114 0.99 -12.67 0.60
C ALA A 114 0.34 -14.02 0.26
N ASP A 115 -0.44 -14.01 -0.82
CA ASP A 115 -1.01 -15.23 -1.42
C ASP A 115 0.08 -16.11 -2.07
N GLU A 116 -0.34 -17.22 -2.67
CA GLU A 116 0.58 -18.16 -3.36
C GLU A 116 1.34 -17.53 -4.53
N ASN A 117 0.83 -16.45 -5.12
CA ASN A 117 1.45 -15.71 -6.21
C ASN A 117 2.33 -14.55 -5.72
N GLY A 118 2.34 -14.29 -4.42
CA GLY A 118 3.13 -13.24 -3.78
C GLY A 118 2.42 -11.89 -3.62
N PHE A 119 1.14 -11.79 -3.89
CA PHE A 119 0.36 -10.55 -3.74
C PHE A 119 -0.19 -10.37 -2.33
N VAL A 120 -0.03 -9.19 -1.77
CA VAL A 120 -0.76 -8.74 -0.57
C VAL A 120 -1.90 -7.83 -1.03
N ILE A 121 -3.10 -8.39 -1.13
CA ILE A 121 -4.31 -7.66 -1.55
C ILE A 121 -5.30 -7.62 -0.39
N VAL A 122 -5.71 -6.41 -0.01
CA VAL A 122 -6.70 -6.16 1.05
C VAL A 122 -7.72 -5.15 0.54
N LYS A 123 -9.01 -5.47 0.61
CA LYS A 123 -10.12 -4.58 0.14
C LYS A 123 -9.87 -4.03 -1.27
N ASN A 124 -9.41 -4.89 -2.20
CA ASN A 124 -9.11 -4.55 -3.61
C ASN A 124 -7.92 -3.59 -3.83
N VAL A 125 -7.14 -3.28 -2.79
CA VAL A 125 -5.88 -2.55 -2.89
C VAL A 125 -4.72 -3.53 -2.84
N LEU A 126 -3.80 -3.44 -3.80
CA LEU A 126 -2.56 -4.19 -3.81
C LEU A 126 -1.50 -3.41 -3.02
N TYR A 127 -1.17 -3.88 -1.82
CA TYR A 127 -0.21 -3.22 -0.93
C TYR A 127 1.25 -3.64 -1.16
N ASN A 128 1.48 -4.88 -1.56
CA ASN A 128 2.84 -5.37 -1.88
C ASN A 128 2.81 -6.57 -2.82
N TYR A 129 3.91 -6.75 -3.53
CA TYR A 129 4.23 -7.95 -4.28
C TYR A 129 5.58 -8.52 -3.80
N TYR A 130 5.57 -9.77 -3.33
CA TYR A 130 6.76 -10.48 -2.83
C TYR A 130 7.23 -11.61 -3.74
N GLY A 131 6.64 -11.72 -4.94
CA GLY A 131 7.09 -12.66 -5.94
C GLY A 131 8.39 -12.19 -6.62
N ASN A 132 8.95 -13.06 -7.44
CA ASN A 132 10.15 -12.78 -8.24
C ASN A 132 9.94 -13.15 -9.72
N ALA A 133 8.68 -13.20 -10.16
CA ALA A 133 8.37 -13.57 -11.54
C ALA A 133 8.77 -12.46 -12.50
N LYS A 134 9.34 -12.84 -13.66
CA LYS A 134 9.67 -11.92 -14.74
C LYS A 134 8.43 -11.32 -15.41
N LYS A 135 7.32 -12.06 -15.38
CA LYS A 135 6.04 -11.62 -15.96
C LYS A 135 4.96 -11.78 -14.91
N VAL A 136 4.24 -10.70 -14.66
CA VAL A 136 3.18 -10.63 -13.65
C VAL A 136 1.88 -10.21 -14.29
N ILE A 137 0.80 -10.83 -13.88
CA ILE A 137 -0.58 -10.44 -14.22
C ILE A 137 -1.26 -10.08 -12.91
N ILE A 138 -1.63 -8.81 -12.76
CA ILE A 138 -2.37 -8.35 -11.58
C ILE A 138 -3.80 -8.91 -11.63
N PRO A 139 -4.32 -9.47 -10.52
CA PRO A 139 -5.70 -9.98 -10.49
C PRO A 139 -6.76 -8.92 -10.76
N ASN A 140 -7.85 -9.29 -11.46
CA ASN A 140 -8.96 -8.39 -11.76
C ASN A 140 -9.73 -7.88 -10.53
N SER A 141 -9.46 -8.41 -9.35
CA SER A 141 -10.01 -7.88 -8.08
C SER A 141 -9.34 -6.59 -7.63
N VAL A 142 -8.15 -6.26 -8.16
CA VAL A 142 -7.40 -5.06 -7.77
C VAL A 142 -8.00 -3.83 -8.43
N LYS A 143 -8.28 -2.80 -7.62
CA LYS A 143 -8.77 -1.48 -8.06
C LYS A 143 -7.72 -0.38 -7.91
N LYS A 144 -6.81 -0.53 -6.97
CA LYS A 144 -5.70 0.41 -6.74
C LYS A 144 -4.40 -0.39 -6.59
N ILE A 145 -3.36 0.05 -7.29
CA ILE A 145 -1.99 -0.36 -7.00
C ILE A 145 -1.47 0.63 -5.95
N GLY A 146 -1.23 0.15 -4.73
CA GLY A 146 -0.80 0.96 -3.61
C GLY A 146 0.62 1.49 -3.77
N GLU A 147 0.98 2.41 -2.88
CA GLU A 147 2.34 2.96 -2.85
C GLU A 147 3.38 1.86 -2.63
N TRP A 148 4.48 1.95 -3.36
CA TRP A 148 5.63 1.03 -3.29
C TRP A 148 5.29 -0.46 -3.53
N ALA A 149 4.12 -0.76 -4.12
CA ALA A 149 3.59 -2.12 -4.22
C ALA A 149 4.53 -3.11 -4.94
N PHE A 150 5.23 -2.68 -5.98
CA PHE A 150 6.24 -3.43 -6.72
C PHE A 150 7.65 -2.86 -6.57
N SER A 151 7.89 -2.00 -5.57
CA SER A 151 9.21 -1.38 -5.41
C SER A 151 10.31 -2.44 -5.28
N PHE A 152 11.44 -2.19 -5.97
CA PHE A 152 12.59 -3.10 -6.02
C PHE A 152 12.29 -4.49 -6.61
N CYS A 153 11.24 -4.61 -7.44
CA CYS A 153 11.01 -5.83 -8.21
C CYS A 153 11.98 -5.91 -9.40
N GLU A 154 13.28 -6.01 -9.10
CA GLU A 154 14.36 -5.93 -10.10
C GLU A 154 14.27 -6.99 -11.20
N SER A 155 13.61 -8.14 -10.96
CA SER A 155 13.43 -9.20 -11.95
C SER A 155 12.22 -9.01 -12.86
N LEU A 156 11.35 -8.03 -12.58
CA LEU A 156 10.10 -7.82 -13.31
C LEU A 156 10.39 -7.25 -14.70
N GLU A 157 10.16 -8.05 -15.75
CA GLU A 157 10.36 -7.64 -17.15
C GLU A 157 9.06 -7.14 -17.81
N LYS A 158 7.92 -7.69 -17.38
CA LYS A 158 6.60 -7.36 -17.94
C LYS A 158 5.50 -7.47 -16.91
N ILE A 159 4.59 -6.51 -16.92
CA ILE A 159 3.39 -6.53 -16.09
C ILE A 159 2.13 -6.26 -16.91
N THR A 160 1.04 -6.94 -16.57
CA THR A 160 -0.29 -6.67 -17.11
C THR A 160 -1.14 -6.09 -16.00
N ILE A 161 -1.60 -4.86 -16.20
CA ILE A 161 -2.52 -4.14 -15.31
C ILE A 161 -3.93 -4.34 -15.88
N PRO A 162 -4.89 -4.86 -15.08
CA PRO A 162 -6.26 -5.06 -15.56
C PRO A 162 -7.06 -3.76 -15.60
N ASP A 163 -8.14 -3.74 -16.40
CA ASP A 163 -9.04 -2.60 -16.55
C ASP A 163 -9.84 -2.26 -15.26
N SER A 164 -9.70 -3.05 -14.22
CA SER A 164 -10.27 -2.75 -12.90
C SER A 164 -9.46 -1.72 -12.11
N VAL A 165 -8.19 -1.48 -12.48
CA VAL A 165 -7.29 -0.55 -11.79
C VAL A 165 -7.59 0.88 -12.22
N THR A 166 -7.83 1.75 -11.25
CA THR A 166 -8.15 3.17 -11.48
C THR A 166 -7.02 4.10 -11.04
N GLU A 167 -6.07 3.61 -10.24
CA GLU A 167 -5.01 4.43 -9.66
C GLU A 167 -3.71 3.62 -9.51
N ILE A 168 -2.58 4.27 -9.80
CA ILE A 168 -1.22 3.78 -9.55
C ILE A 168 -0.57 4.71 -8.50
N GLY A 169 -0.31 4.18 -7.32
CA GLY A 169 0.25 4.93 -6.20
C GLY A 169 1.70 5.36 -6.39
N GLY A 170 2.17 6.21 -5.48
CA GLY A 170 3.55 6.70 -5.48
C GLY A 170 4.56 5.56 -5.32
N GLY A 171 5.68 5.64 -6.06
CA GLY A 171 6.73 4.62 -6.05
C GLY A 171 6.27 3.22 -6.41
N ALA A 172 5.08 3.04 -7.01
CA ALA A 172 4.48 1.73 -7.22
C ALA A 172 5.41 0.74 -7.93
N PHE A 173 6.23 1.23 -8.86
CA PHE A 173 7.23 0.46 -9.61
C PHE A 173 8.66 1.01 -9.42
N TYR A 174 8.91 1.70 -8.31
CA TYR A 174 10.21 2.28 -8.00
C TYR A 174 11.32 1.22 -8.08
N GLU A 175 12.42 1.54 -8.81
CA GLU A 175 13.57 0.64 -8.99
C GLU A 175 13.22 -0.74 -9.62
N CYS A 176 12.17 -0.80 -10.47
CA CYS A 176 11.89 -1.99 -11.29
C CYS A 176 12.83 -2.02 -12.49
N LYS A 177 14.13 -2.22 -12.26
CA LYS A 177 15.22 -2.02 -13.24
C LYS A 177 15.11 -2.82 -14.52
N SER A 178 14.43 -3.98 -14.52
CA SER A 178 14.27 -4.83 -15.71
C SER A 178 12.96 -4.61 -16.46
N LEU A 179 12.06 -3.73 -15.98
CA LEU A 179 10.78 -3.48 -16.64
C LEU A 179 11.02 -2.77 -18.00
N GLN A 180 10.59 -3.41 -19.10
CA GLN A 180 10.90 -2.95 -20.46
C GLN A 180 9.77 -2.14 -21.08
N GLU A 181 8.54 -2.62 -20.94
CA GLU A 181 7.36 -1.95 -21.47
C GLU A 181 6.17 -2.12 -20.54
N ILE A 182 5.29 -1.12 -20.52
CA ILE A 182 4.04 -1.18 -19.77
C ILE A 182 2.94 -0.44 -20.55
N THR A 183 1.72 -0.96 -20.44
CA THR A 183 0.52 -0.29 -20.95
C THR A 183 -0.36 0.05 -19.76
N ILE A 184 -0.70 1.31 -19.63
CA ILE A 184 -1.65 1.81 -18.63
C ILE A 184 -3.06 1.65 -19.21
N PRO A 185 -3.98 0.97 -18.51
CA PRO A 185 -5.36 0.77 -19.00
C PRO A 185 -6.16 2.07 -18.95
N ASP A 186 -7.21 2.15 -19.80
CA ASP A 186 -8.09 3.33 -19.90
C ASP A 186 -8.87 3.66 -18.63
N SER A 187 -8.88 2.76 -17.67
CA SER A 187 -9.48 2.97 -16.34
C SER A 187 -8.63 3.81 -15.40
N VAL A 188 -7.33 3.93 -15.65
CA VAL A 188 -6.40 4.68 -14.77
C VAL A 188 -6.54 6.18 -15.04
N THR A 189 -6.69 6.93 -13.95
CA THR A 189 -6.82 8.40 -14.00
C THR A 189 -5.62 9.12 -13.39
N GLU A 190 -4.85 8.44 -12.55
CA GLU A 190 -3.72 9.03 -11.82
C GLU A 190 -2.53 8.06 -11.74
N ILE A 191 -1.33 8.62 -11.92
CA ILE A 191 -0.01 8.00 -11.68
C ILE A 191 0.69 8.84 -10.60
N GLY A 192 1.07 8.22 -9.49
CA GLY A 192 1.65 8.90 -8.33
C GLY A 192 3.09 9.38 -8.52
N ASP A 193 3.60 10.08 -7.51
CA ASP A 193 4.98 10.54 -7.46
C ASP A 193 5.95 9.34 -7.49
N ASP A 194 7.11 9.47 -8.15
CA ASP A 194 8.16 8.44 -8.24
C ASP A 194 7.67 7.07 -8.79
N ALA A 195 6.49 7.01 -9.41
CA ALA A 195 5.81 5.73 -9.71
C ALA A 195 6.66 4.75 -10.52
N PHE A 196 7.51 5.24 -11.41
CA PHE A 196 8.45 4.46 -12.25
C PHE A 196 9.89 4.96 -12.11
N ASP A 197 10.21 5.71 -11.04
CA ASP A 197 11.56 6.18 -10.82
C ASP A 197 12.54 4.99 -10.72
N GLY A 198 13.69 5.10 -11.41
CA GLY A 198 14.71 4.05 -11.45
C GLY A 198 14.33 2.82 -12.30
N CYS A 199 13.29 2.90 -13.14
CA CYS A 199 13.01 1.86 -14.15
C CYS A 199 13.97 1.96 -15.32
N GLU A 200 15.24 1.66 -15.09
CA GLU A 200 16.36 1.90 -16.02
C GLU A 200 16.19 1.26 -17.42
N SER A 201 15.45 0.13 -17.50
CA SER A 201 15.20 -0.57 -18.79
C SER A 201 13.87 -0.19 -19.44
N LEU A 202 13.11 0.78 -18.89
CA LEU A 202 11.80 1.13 -19.43
C LEU A 202 11.94 1.95 -20.71
N GLU A 203 11.81 1.27 -21.85
CA GLU A 203 11.91 1.88 -23.18
C GLU A 203 10.58 2.44 -23.67
N LYS A 204 9.45 1.92 -23.18
CA LYS A 204 8.13 2.31 -23.70
C LYS A 204 7.04 2.21 -22.64
N ILE A 205 6.25 3.28 -22.55
CA ILE A 205 4.99 3.30 -21.81
C ILE A 205 3.86 3.83 -22.70
N ILE A 206 2.70 3.16 -22.66
CA ILE A 206 1.48 3.65 -23.31
C ILE A 206 0.58 4.22 -22.22
N ILE A 207 0.25 5.52 -22.33
CA ILE A 207 -0.57 6.24 -21.35
C ILE A 207 -1.82 6.77 -22.07
N PRO A 208 -3.02 6.35 -21.66
CA PRO A 208 -4.27 6.77 -22.29
C PRO A 208 -4.68 8.20 -21.90
N ASP A 209 -5.66 8.75 -22.62
CA ASP A 209 -6.20 10.10 -22.35
C ASP A 209 -6.96 10.21 -21.03
N SER A 210 -7.32 9.09 -20.44
CA SER A 210 -7.94 9.04 -19.09
C SER A 210 -7.01 9.52 -17.98
N VAL A 211 -5.69 9.43 -18.16
CA VAL A 211 -4.72 9.90 -17.17
C VAL A 211 -4.66 11.42 -17.17
N THR A 212 -5.13 12.02 -16.09
CA THR A 212 -5.21 13.48 -15.92
C THR A 212 -4.19 14.03 -14.92
N LYS A 213 -3.47 13.13 -14.24
CA LYS A 213 -2.43 13.49 -13.28
C LYS A 213 -1.27 12.50 -13.34
N ILE A 214 -0.05 13.01 -13.43
CA ILE A 214 1.20 12.28 -13.30
C ILE A 214 2.03 13.03 -12.26
N GLY A 215 2.50 12.32 -11.25
CA GLY A 215 3.22 12.86 -10.12
C GLY A 215 4.64 13.33 -10.47
N ASN A 216 5.27 13.99 -9.49
CA ASN A 216 6.64 14.45 -9.62
C ASN A 216 7.58 13.24 -9.75
N TYR A 217 8.64 13.39 -10.54
CA TYR A 217 9.67 12.37 -10.73
C TYR A 217 9.15 10.99 -11.16
N ALA A 218 7.92 10.93 -11.69
CA ALA A 218 7.26 9.65 -12.00
C ALA A 218 8.09 8.76 -12.95
N PHE A 219 8.99 9.32 -13.76
CA PHE A 219 9.85 8.62 -14.71
C PHE A 219 11.33 9.02 -14.57
N ASP A 220 11.76 9.49 -13.41
CA ASP A 220 13.17 9.81 -13.18
C ASP A 220 14.03 8.54 -13.35
N GLY A 221 15.23 8.65 -13.89
CA GLY A 221 16.07 7.47 -14.17
C GLY A 221 15.61 6.56 -15.33
N CYS A 222 14.55 6.91 -16.08
CA CYS A 222 14.12 6.20 -17.29
C CYS A 222 14.75 6.84 -18.54
N GLU A 223 16.06 6.67 -18.74
CA GLU A 223 16.83 7.45 -19.74
C GLU A 223 16.39 7.26 -21.20
N ASP A 224 15.97 6.04 -21.58
CA ASP A 224 15.59 5.67 -22.94
C ASP A 224 14.06 5.66 -23.19
N LEU A 225 13.29 6.20 -22.23
CA LEU A 225 11.83 6.14 -22.26
C LEU A 225 11.20 6.91 -23.43
N VAL A 226 10.24 6.28 -24.08
CA VAL A 226 9.29 6.91 -25.03
C VAL A 226 7.88 6.78 -24.46
N ILE A 227 7.24 7.91 -24.17
CA ILE A 227 5.82 7.96 -23.79
C ILE A 227 4.97 7.95 -25.05
N LYS A 228 4.11 6.94 -25.18
CA LYS A 228 3.09 6.87 -26.25
C LYS A 228 1.74 7.30 -25.69
N ALA A 229 1.19 8.37 -26.23
CA ALA A 229 -0.03 8.97 -25.72
C ALA A 229 -0.85 9.64 -26.85
N PRO A 230 -2.18 9.82 -26.68
CA PRO A 230 -2.98 10.59 -27.63
C PRO A 230 -2.49 12.02 -27.79
N GLU A 231 -2.72 12.58 -28.98
CA GLU A 231 -2.38 13.98 -29.28
C GLU A 231 -3.06 14.95 -28.31
N ASN A 232 -2.31 15.92 -27.80
CA ASN A 232 -2.76 16.93 -26.83
C ASN A 232 -3.20 16.37 -25.45
N SER A 233 -2.96 15.08 -25.15
CA SER A 233 -3.22 14.49 -23.84
C SER A 233 -2.39 15.12 -22.71
N TYR A 234 -2.79 14.86 -21.46
CA TYR A 234 -2.00 15.25 -20.28
C TYR A 234 -0.59 14.61 -20.32
N ALA A 235 -0.53 13.33 -20.67
CA ALA A 235 0.74 12.59 -20.74
C ALA A 235 1.71 13.14 -21.78
N GLN A 236 1.21 13.59 -22.94
CA GLN A 236 2.04 14.22 -23.96
C GLN A 236 2.64 15.56 -23.46
N LYS A 237 1.82 16.39 -22.79
CA LYS A 237 2.29 17.65 -22.19
C LYS A 237 3.29 17.42 -21.07
N TYR A 238 3.04 16.43 -20.23
CA TYR A 238 3.97 16.02 -19.17
C TYR A 238 5.33 15.61 -19.77
N ALA A 239 5.33 14.83 -20.86
CA ALA A 239 6.55 14.41 -21.54
C ALA A 239 7.35 15.63 -22.07
N GLU A 240 6.67 16.59 -22.69
CA GLU A 240 7.30 17.84 -23.19
C GLU A 240 7.92 18.66 -22.03
N GLU A 241 7.18 18.84 -20.94
CA GLU A 241 7.62 19.60 -19.76
C GLU A 241 8.82 18.96 -19.04
N ASN A 242 8.95 17.63 -19.10
CA ASN A 242 10.01 16.86 -18.45
C ASN A 242 11.11 16.40 -19.43
N ASN A 243 11.11 16.88 -20.69
CA ASN A 243 12.08 16.52 -21.74
C ASN A 243 12.13 15.00 -22.03
N ILE A 244 11.01 14.30 -21.88
CA ILE A 244 10.86 12.88 -22.24
C ILE A 244 10.36 12.79 -23.68
N LYS A 245 10.92 11.85 -24.45
CA LYS A 245 10.47 11.62 -25.83
C LYS A 245 9.03 11.14 -25.86
N SER A 246 8.19 11.71 -26.72
CA SER A 246 6.80 11.27 -26.90
C SER A 246 6.46 10.93 -28.35
N GLU A 247 5.53 10.00 -28.55
CA GLU A 247 4.96 9.60 -29.83
C GLU A 247 3.43 9.56 -29.71
N THR A 248 2.74 10.03 -30.76
CA THR A 248 1.26 9.95 -30.81
C THR A 248 0.80 8.53 -31.14
N VAL A 249 -0.26 8.07 -30.46
CA VAL A 249 -0.93 6.78 -30.71
C VAL A 249 -2.31 6.99 -31.31
#